data_ea0b2a0861c650ff6c4db444daaab014
#
_entry.id   ea0b2a0861c650ff6c4db444daaab014
#
_cell.length_a   1.000
_cell.length_b   1.000
_cell.length_c   1.000
_cell.angle_alpha   90.00
_cell.angle_beta   90.00
_cell.angle_gamma   90.00
#
_symmetry.space_group_name_H-M   'P 1'
#
loop_
_entity.id
_entity.type
_entity.pdbx_description
1 polymer ?
#
loop_
_entity_poly.entity_id
_entity_poly.type
_entity_poly.pdbx_seq_one_letter_code
_entity_poly.pdbx_strand_id
1 'polypeptide(L)'
;MIPARAIRIGLVCVTTAGLLVGGGLSPAFAAVATAHGRTGQYDRPAEGFMDARTVLQQADPETLGMDPAPIDAAWAAIDAFASPTDPDSRPMYASAVGVMGHQGRIVSEHRTGYSLLYADADTKLPAGERIAAQQDTIYDMASVSKLFTSIVIMQLVEKGLIDLDATYGSYVPEFANGGKEQITVRQMLTHTSGLVSWLPLWSAYRDKAARIAAVMDVEVKNPPGTVYEYSDLNLIALGVLAERLTGSTLDQLVESGITAPLGMSDTGYNPDASQRERIAATEFQVSPDRGMVWGEVHDENAWSLGGVAGHAGVFSTARDMAVLAQTMLNGGVYDGSRILSEASVRAMVTDENTEFPGDSHGLGFELNQLWYMGGLAAPSTAGHTGYTGTSLVIDFTSRSFVVLLTNRVHPSRSWGSNNPARRAAAQGLALALAVSPQKGRTAWFGGTDDAAEHTLSLEVPDSAAGTVEFDAFADIEATDVFAVEGSADGGRTWSLLPFTVRRDGTSITTDGTYENQGERTWGRAEAAVPAGTDVLRWRYTTDANTQGRGVYVDGVRLRQGRKVVVNSEASPQAFVEEGFIETDR
;
A
#
# COMPACT_ATOMS: atom_id res chain seq x y z
N MET A 1 -6.12 -61.90 18.59
CA MET A 1 -6.45 -62.30 19.95
C MET A 1 -6.78 -61.06 20.75
N ILE A 2 -7.98 -61.00 21.22
CA ILE A 2 -8.78 -60.10 22.05
C ILE A 2 -8.14 -59.98 23.46
N PRO A 3 -8.42 -59.00 24.36
CA PRO A 3 -9.69 -58.28 24.45
C PRO A 3 -9.66 -56.77 24.78
N ALA A 4 -10.85 -56.20 24.54
CA ALA A 4 -11.34 -54.93 25.03
C ALA A 4 -11.64 -54.90 26.53
N ARG A 5 -11.65 -53.72 27.14
CA ARG A 5 -12.45 -53.44 28.36
C ARG A 5 -13.04 -52.02 28.31
N ALA A 6 -14.38 -51.99 28.25
CA ALA A 6 -15.23 -50.85 28.53
C ALA A 6 -15.51 -50.74 30.03
N ILE A 7 -15.68 -49.54 30.62
CA ILE A 7 -16.37 -49.30 31.87
C ILE A 7 -17.25 -48.05 31.80
N ARG A 8 -18.44 -48.22 32.36
CA ARG A 8 -19.70 -47.47 32.33
C ARG A 8 -19.74 -46.22 33.21
N ILE A 9 -20.42 -45.21 32.77
CA ILE A 9 -21.62 -44.48 33.25
C ILE A 9 -21.83 -44.38 34.77
N GLY A 10 -22.00 -43.15 35.27
CA GLY A 10 -22.61 -42.82 36.55
C GLY A 10 -23.27 -41.42 36.50
N LEU A 11 -24.58 -41.41 36.25
CA LEU A 11 -25.50 -40.27 36.30
C LEU A 11 -26.03 -40.18 37.74
N VAL A 12 -25.96 -39.02 38.43
CA VAL A 12 -26.73 -38.77 39.64
C VAL A 12 -27.42 -37.41 39.55
N CYS A 13 -28.75 -37.45 39.41
CA CYS A 13 -29.66 -36.33 39.65
C CYS A 13 -29.91 -36.22 41.18
N VAL A 14 -29.86 -35.01 41.72
CA VAL A 14 -30.55 -34.68 42.98
C VAL A 14 -31.26 -33.33 42.78
N THR A 15 -32.58 -33.41 42.80
CA THR A 15 -33.53 -32.29 42.95
C THR A 15 -33.74 -31.97 44.40
N THR A 16 -33.73 -30.69 44.80
CA THR A 16 -34.52 -30.18 45.92
C THR A 16 -34.96 -28.74 45.67
N ALA A 17 -36.25 -28.54 45.88
CA ALA A 17 -36.97 -27.27 45.73
C ALA A 17 -36.96 -26.49 47.08
N GLY A 18 -37.14 -25.17 46.98
CA GLY A 18 -37.84 -24.43 48.05
C GLY A 18 -37.26 -23.09 48.45
N LEU A 19 -37.83 -22.06 48.13
CA LEU A 19 -38.59 -20.95 48.72
C LEU A 19 -38.13 -19.55 48.35
N LEU A 20 -39.08 -18.79 47.89
CA LEU A 20 -39.09 -17.35 47.62
C LEU A 20 -38.93 -16.51 48.90
N VAL A 21 -38.08 -15.47 48.88
CA VAL A 21 -38.34 -14.21 49.59
C VAL A 21 -37.87 -13.07 48.63
N GLY A 22 -38.79 -12.13 48.38
CA GLY A 22 -38.59 -11.00 47.50
C GLY A 22 -37.74 -9.90 48.14
N GLY A 23 -36.92 -9.29 47.32
CA GLY A 23 -36.20 -8.08 47.61
C GLY A 23 -35.70 -7.51 46.28
N GLY A 24 -36.41 -6.47 45.78
CA GLY A 24 -36.05 -5.81 44.54
C GLY A 24 -34.70 -5.11 44.66
N LEU A 25 -33.74 -5.58 43.85
CA LEU A 25 -32.53 -4.83 43.47
C LEU A 25 -32.48 -4.84 41.94
N SER A 26 -32.59 -3.65 41.38
CA SER A 26 -32.33 -3.42 39.95
C SER A 26 -30.97 -4.01 39.56
N PRO A 27 -30.86 -4.79 38.51
CA PRO A 27 -29.57 -5.14 37.96
C PRO A 27 -28.98 -3.88 37.37
N ALA A 28 -27.96 -3.32 38.04
CA ALA A 28 -27.01 -2.46 37.39
C ALA A 28 -26.38 -3.29 36.25
N PHE A 29 -26.74 -3.00 35.02
CA PHE A 29 -25.97 -3.42 33.87
C PHE A 29 -24.56 -2.84 34.03
N ALA A 30 -23.64 -3.62 34.58
CA ALA A 30 -22.23 -3.42 34.34
C ALA A 30 -22.05 -3.57 32.83
N ALA A 31 -21.97 -2.46 32.12
CA ALA A 31 -21.46 -2.43 30.77
C ALA A 31 -20.05 -3.04 30.88
N VAL A 32 -19.91 -4.28 30.43
CA VAL A 32 -18.62 -4.81 30.01
C VAL A 32 -18.20 -3.87 28.88
N ALA A 33 -17.36 -2.89 29.21
CA ALA A 33 -16.60 -2.17 28.23
C ALA A 33 -15.72 -3.24 27.55
N THR A 34 -16.25 -3.82 26.46
CA THR A 34 -15.41 -4.42 25.46
C THR A 34 -14.41 -3.33 25.12
N ALA A 35 -13.13 -3.59 25.37
CA ALA A 35 -12.06 -2.78 24.86
C ALA A 35 -12.21 -2.82 23.33
N HIS A 36 -12.96 -1.87 22.79
CA HIS A 36 -12.91 -1.55 21.37
C HIS A 36 -11.48 -1.06 21.20
N GLY A 37 -10.64 -1.90 20.55
CA GLY A 37 -9.32 -1.46 20.13
C GLY A 37 -9.51 -0.12 19.46
N ARG A 38 -8.75 0.90 19.89
CA ARG A 38 -8.84 2.24 19.31
C ARG A 38 -8.57 2.09 17.83
N THR A 39 -9.59 2.31 17.00
CA THR A 39 -9.44 2.44 15.55
C THR A 39 -8.62 3.69 15.26
N GLY A 40 -8.05 3.81 14.06
CA GLY A 40 -7.27 5.00 13.69
C GLY A 40 -5.85 5.04 14.28
N GLN A 41 -5.28 3.90 14.74
CA GLN A 41 -3.92 3.83 15.27
C GLN A 41 -2.98 3.12 14.29
N TYR A 42 -1.87 3.79 14.03
CA TYR A 42 -0.81 3.29 13.15
C TYR A 42 0.16 2.34 13.88
N ASP A 43 0.40 2.60 15.18
CA ASP A 43 1.33 1.87 16.04
C ASP A 43 0.78 0.55 16.61
N ARG A 44 -0.30 0.05 16.03
CA ARG A 44 -0.95 -1.21 16.40
C ARG A 44 -1.30 -2.03 15.17
N PRO A 45 -0.30 -2.62 14.52
CA PRO A 45 -0.51 -3.40 13.30
C PRO A 45 -1.52 -4.52 13.56
N ALA A 46 -2.51 -4.63 12.66
CA ALA A 46 -3.50 -5.68 12.71
C ALA A 46 -2.93 -6.97 12.13
N GLU A 47 -3.36 -8.11 12.68
CA GLU A 47 -3.05 -9.42 12.14
C GLU A 47 -4.25 -9.98 11.35
N GLY A 48 -3.96 -10.73 10.30
CA GLY A 48 -4.96 -11.43 9.49
C GLY A 48 -5.89 -10.50 8.71
N PHE A 49 -6.92 -11.08 8.14
CA PHE A 49 -7.91 -10.37 7.33
C PHE A 49 -9.02 -9.75 8.19
N MET A 50 -9.75 -8.83 7.61
CA MET A 50 -10.96 -8.27 8.20
C MET A 50 -12.12 -9.29 8.15
N ASP A 51 -13.19 -9.04 8.90
CA ASP A 51 -14.41 -9.85 8.82
C ASP A 51 -14.96 -9.84 7.38
N ALA A 52 -15.16 -11.02 6.81
CA ALA A 52 -15.66 -11.22 5.44
C ALA A 52 -17.03 -10.55 5.16
N ARG A 53 -17.76 -10.18 6.22
CA ARG A 53 -19.02 -9.43 6.12
C ARG A 53 -18.84 -7.93 6.06
N THR A 54 -17.60 -7.44 6.11
CA THR A 54 -17.35 -5.99 6.06
C THR A 54 -17.70 -5.47 4.67
N VAL A 55 -18.62 -4.51 4.63
CA VAL A 55 -19.01 -3.78 3.42
C VAL A 55 -18.74 -2.31 3.63
N LEU A 56 -18.18 -1.65 2.62
CA LEU A 56 -17.79 -0.24 2.66
C LEU A 56 -18.97 0.66 3.00
N GLN A 57 -18.76 1.57 3.93
CA GLN A 57 -19.70 2.62 4.33
C GLN A 57 -18.93 3.93 4.49
N GLN A 58 -19.61 5.06 4.32
CA GLN A 58 -19.03 6.38 4.59
C GLN A 58 -18.88 6.61 6.10
N ALA A 59 -17.78 7.25 6.50
CA ALA A 59 -17.60 7.73 7.86
C ALA A 59 -16.68 8.96 7.88
N ASP A 60 -16.92 9.87 8.82
CA ASP A 60 -15.99 10.97 9.08
C ASP A 60 -14.73 10.43 9.76
N PRO A 61 -13.51 10.82 9.33
CA PRO A 61 -12.23 10.33 9.87
C PRO A 61 -12.15 10.42 11.39
N GLU A 62 -12.61 11.54 11.96
CA GLU A 62 -12.59 11.81 13.42
C GLU A 62 -13.38 10.76 14.22
N THR A 63 -14.47 10.21 13.65
CA THR A 63 -15.27 9.16 14.30
C THR A 63 -14.50 7.84 14.46
N LEU A 64 -13.43 7.67 13.69
CA LEU A 64 -12.51 6.54 13.73
C LEU A 64 -11.21 6.86 14.48
N GLY A 65 -11.12 8.04 15.12
CA GLY A 65 -9.93 8.49 15.83
C GLY A 65 -8.78 8.94 14.92
N MET A 66 -9.09 9.22 13.65
CA MET A 66 -8.13 9.74 12.68
C MET A 66 -8.05 11.27 12.73
N ASP A 67 -6.92 11.84 12.32
CA ASP A 67 -6.76 13.26 12.09
C ASP A 67 -7.13 13.61 10.64
N PRO A 68 -8.14 14.47 10.38
CA PRO A 68 -8.49 14.85 9.02
C PRO A 68 -7.44 15.77 8.36
N ALA A 69 -6.64 16.52 9.13
CA ALA A 69 -5.75 17.52 8.58
C ALA A 69 -4.70 16.99 7.59
N PRO A 70 -4.03 15.83 7.81
CA PRO A 70 -3.14 15.24 6.81
C PRO A 70 -3.86 14.79 5.54
N ILE A 71 -5.11 14.32 5.64
CA ILE A 71 -5.94 13.96 4.48
C ILE A 71 -6.24 15.20 3.64
N ASP A 72 -6.66 16.28 4.29
CA ASP A 72 -6.97 17.55 3.62
C ASP A 72 -5.71 18.13 2.95
N ALA A 73 -4.56 18.07 3.62
CA ALA A 73 -3.28 18.51 3.06
C ALA A 73 -2.88 17.68 1.82
N ALA A 74 -3.10 16.37 1.85
CA ALA A 74 -2.84 15.50 0.70
C ALA A 74 -3.72 15.87 -0.50
N TRP A 75 -5.02 16.10 -0.28
CA TRP A 75 -5.91 16.52 -1.37
C TRP A 75 -5.56 17.92 -1.89
N ALA A 76 -5.17 18.84 -1.02
CA ALA A 76 -4.69 20.17 -1.45
C ALA A 76 -3.42 20.07 -2.33
N ALA A 77 -2.50 19.18 -2.00
CA ALA A 77 -1.33 18.91 -2.84
C ALA A 77 -1.73 18.31 -4.21
N ILE A 78 -2.71 17.39 -4.22
CA ILE A 78 -3.24 16.81 -5.45
C ILE A 78 -3.92 17.86 -6.32
N ASP A 79 -4.65 18.81 -5.75
CA ASP A 79 -5.22 19.95 -6.47
C ASP A 79 -4.12 20.85 -7.09
N ALA A 80 -3.07 21.12 -6.33
CA ALA A 80 -1.94 21.92 -6.81
C ALA A 80 -1.20 21.26 -7.98
N PHE A 81 -1.06 19.93 -7.99
CA PHE A 81 -0.48 19.20 -9.11
C PHE A 81 -1.34 19.23 -10.39
N ALA A 82 -2.67 19.31 -10.26
CA ALA A 82 -3.60 19.47 -11.38
C ALA A 82 -3.66 20.92 -11.90
N SER A 83 -3.38 21.89 -11.03
CA SER A 83 -3.52 23.32 -11.33
C SER A 83 -2.37 24.11 -10.70
N PRO A 84 -1.14 24.00 -11.25
CA PRO A 84 0.01 24.73 -10.72
C PRO A 84 -0.25 26.24 -10.77
N THR A 85 0.20 26.94 -9.74
CA THR A 85 0.06 28.41 -9.61
C THR A 85 1.01 29.17 -10.53
N ASP A 86 2.14 28.58 -10.89
CA ASP A 86 3.07 29.12 -11.88
C ASP A 86 2.51 28.90 -13.29
N PRO A 87 2.21 30.00 -14.05
CA PRO A 87 1.63 29.89 -15.37
C PRO A 87 2.55 29.21 -16.41
N ASP A 88 3.86 29.16 -16.14
CA ASP A 88 4.83 28.51 -17.01
C ASP A 88 4.98 27.01 -16.69
N SER A 89 4.44 26.57 -15.57
CA SER A 89 4.43 25.15 -15.16
C SER A 89 3.29 24.39 -15.84
N ARG A 90 3.61 23.16 -16.25
CA ARG A 90 2.61 22.22 -16.78
C ARG A 90 1.95 21.46 -15.61
N PRO A 91 0.64 21.17 -15.69
CA PRO A 91 0.01 20.29 -14.73
C PRO A 91 0.62 18.89 -14.81
N MET A 92 0.74 18.23 -13.67
CA MET A 92 1.20 16.83 -13.60
C MET A 92 0.20 15.87 -14.26
N TYR A 93 -1.07 16.20 -14.20
CA TYR A 93 -2.21 15.52 -14.85
C TYR A 93 -3.35 16.50 -15.08
N ALA A 94 -4.26 16.14 -15.98
CA ALA A 94 -5.43 16.99 -16.25
C ALA A 94 -6.55 16.77 -15.21
N SER A 95 -6.67 15.56 -14.64
CA SER A 95 -7.62 15.25 -13.57
C SER A 95 -7.10 14.21 -12.60
N ALA A 96 -7.69 14.23 -11.40
CA ALA A 96 -7.54 13.17 -10.41
C ALA A 96 -8.89 12.89 -9.73
N VAL A 97 -9.13 11.61 -9.41
CA VAL A 97 -10.19 11.13 -8.52
C VAL A 97 -9.58 10.17 -7.52
N GLY A 98 -9.87 10.37 -6.25
CA GLY A 98 -9.30 9.54 -5.19
C GLY A 98 -10.32 9.09 -4.16
N VAL A 99 -10.02 7.96 -3.52
CA VAL A 99 -10.76 7.39 -2.39
C VAL A 99 -9.77 6.88 -1.36
N MET A 100 -9.96 7.26 -0.10
CA MET A 100 -9.24 6.72 1.04
C MET A 100 -10.19 5.92 1.92
N GLY A 101 -9.74 4.73 2.33
CA GLY A 101 -10.50 3.85 3.19
C GLY A 101 -9.72 3.37 4.41
N HIS A 102 -10.44 3.17 5.53
CA HIS A 102 -9.91 2.63 6.76
C HIS A 102 -10.96 1.81 7.49
N GLN A 103 -10.60 0.59 7.96
CA GLN A 103 -11.47 -0.26 8.77
C GLN A 103 -12.88 -0.48 8.17
N GLY A 104 -12.98 -0.69 6.85
CA GLY A 104 -14.24 -0.89 6.15
C GLY A 104 -15.07 0.39 5.96
N ARG A 105 -14.45 1.55 6.11
CA ARG A 105 -15.07 2.86 5.91
C ARG A 105 -14.36 3.62 4.81
N ILE A 106 -15.10 4.29 3.95
CA ILE A 106 -14.59 5.35 3.10
C ILE A 106 -14.50 6.59 3.97
N VAL A 107 -13.29 7.04 4.24
CA VAL A 107 -13.01 8.17 5.13
C VAL A 107 -12.83 9.49 4.38
N SER A 108 -12.52 9.41 3.09
CA SER A 108 -12.43 10.58 2.22
C SER A 108 -12.57 10.21 0.75
N GLU A 109 -13.18 11.12 0.00
CA GLU A 109 -13.26 11.06 -1.46
C GLU A 109 -12.92 12.45 -2.01
N HIS A 110 -12.18 12.50 -3.10
CA HIS A 110 -11.76 13.75 -3.73
C HIS A 110 -11.78 13.67 -5.25
N ARG A 111 -11.98 14.82 -5.89
CA ARG A 111 -11.88 14.95 -7.35
C ARG A 111 -11.42 16.34 -7.74
N THR A 112 -10.62 16.42 -8.79
CA THR A 112 -10.13 17.69 -9.32
C THR A 112 -9.90 17.64 -10.82
N GLY A 113 -9.90 18.79 -11.47
CA GLY A 113 -9.53 18.96 -12.86
C GLY A 113 -10.56 18.44 -13.88
N TYR A 114 -10.08 18.05 -15.06
CA TYR A 114 -10.90 17.72 -16.22
C TYR A 114 -10.55 16.34 -16.78
N SER A 115 -11.56 15.49 -16.93
CA SER A 115 -11.42 14.20 -17.62
C SER A 115 -11.09 14.38 -19.12
N LEU A 116 -11.53 15.48 -19.72
CA LEU A 116 -11.11 15.93 -21.05
C LEU A 116 -10.79 17.42 -21.02
N LEU A 117 -9.53 17.78 -21.24
CA LEU A 117 -9.02 19.16 -21.16
C LEU A 117 -8.45 19.67 -22.49
N TYR A 118 -7.84 18.78 -23.29
CA TYR A 118 -7.10 19.13 -24.49
C TYR A 118 -7.78 18.59 -25.75
N ALA A 119 -7.73 19.37 -26.82
CA ALA A 119 -8.18 18.95 -28.16
C ALA A 119 -7.12 18.14 -28.92
N ASP A 120 -5.85 18.46 -28.68
CA ASP A 120 -4.67 17.83 -29.25
C ASP A 120 -3.50 17.86 -28.23
N ALA A 121 -2.26 17.61 -28.67
CA ALA A 121 -1.08 17.54 -27.82
C ALA A 121 -0.77 18.84 -27.03
N ASP A 122 -1.19 20.00 -27.54
CA ASP A 122 -0.80 21.31 -26.99
C ASP A 122 -1.98 22.27 -26.78
N THR A 123 -3.13 22.04 -27.42
CA THR A 123 -4.26 22.98 -27.45
C THR A 123 -5.33 22.61 -26.43
N LYS A 124 -5.56 23.46 -25.43
CA LYS A 124 -6.70 23.29 -24.51
C LYS A 124 -8.01 23.54 -25.24
N LEU A 125 -9.02 22.73 -24.95
CA LEU A 125 -10.40 22.95 -25.39
C LEU A 125 -10.94 24.30 -24.88
N PRO A 126 -11.86 24.96 -25.62
CA PRO A 126 -12.66 26.05 -25.09
C PRO A 126 -13.35 25.66 -23.78
N ALA A 127 -13.53 26.61 -22.86
CA ALA A 127 -14.03 26.32 -21.51
C ALA A 127 -15.37 25.54 -21.50
N GLY A 128 -16.24 25.79 -22.48
CA GLY A 128 -17.55 25.11 -22.58
C GLY A 128 -17.50 23.69 -23.17
N GLU A 129 -16.34 23.25 -23.68
CA GLU A 129 -16.13 21.93 -24.26
C GLU A 129 -15.31 21.00 -23.36
N ARG A 130 -14.77 21.53 -22.25
CA ARG A 130 -14.02 20.76 -21.27
C ARG A 130 -14.97 19.93 -20.42
N ILE A 131 -14.61 18.68 -20.16
CA ILE A 131 -15.40 17.79 -19.30
C ILE A 131 -14.72 17.72 -17.93
N ALA A 132 -15.37 18.23 -16.88
CA ALA A 132 -14.85 18.15 -15.52
C ALA A 132 -14.89 16.72 -15.00
N ALA A 133 -13.85 16.30 -14.27
CA ALA A 133 -13.85 15.02 -13.59
C ALA A 133 -14.97 14.95 -12.54
N GLN A 134 -15.64 13.81 -12.46
CA GLN A 134 -16.67 13.47 -11.49
C GLN A 134 -16.21 12.30 -10.62
N GLN A 135 -16.91 12.05 -9.51
CA GLN A 135 -16.56 10.93 -8.62
C GLN A 135 -16.70 9.57 -9.30
N ASP A 136 -17.56 9.48 -10.32
CA ASP A 136 -17.82 8.31 -11.14
C ASP A 136 -17.08 8.35 -12.50
N THR A 137 -16.08 9.21 -12.65
CA THR A 137 -15.22 9.21 -13.84
C THR A 137 -14.46 7.89 -13.94
N ILE A 138 -14.52 7.30 -15.11
CA ILE A 138 -13.88 6.02 -15.45
C ILE A 138 -12.49 6.29 -16.01
N TYR A 139 -11.48 5.58 -15.52
CA TYR A 139 -10.08 5.72 -15.96
C TYR A 139 -9.56 4.43 -16.56
N ASP A 140 -8.72 4.56 -17.59
CA ASP A 140 -7.89 3.46 -18.07
C ASP A 140 -6.87 3.08 -16.98
N MET A 141 -6.99 1.87 -16.46
CA MET A 141 -6.20 1.38 -15.35
C MET A 141 -4.76 1.02 -15.74
N ALA A 142 -4.46 0.94 -17.04
CA ALA A 142 -3.16 0.53 -17.56
C ALA A 142 -2.67 -0.76 -16.84
N SER A 143 -1.45 -0.75 -16.29
CA SER A 143 -0.86 -1.93 -15.64
C SER A 143 -1.58 -2.41 -14.36
N VAL A 144 -2.44 -1.61 -13.74
CA VAL A 144 -3.31 -2.12 -12.65
C VAL A 144 -4.22 -3.24 -13.16
N SER A 145 -4.47 -3.33 -14.47
CA SER A 145 -5.16 -4.46 -15.13
C SER A 145 -4.51 -5.81 -14.82
N LYS A 146 -3.19 -5.84 -14.55
CA LYS A 146 -2.46 -7.06 -14.20
C LYS A 146 -3.01 -7.74 -12.95
N LEU A 147 -3.55 -6.97 -12.00
CA LEU A 147 -4.18 -7.51 -10.81
C LEU A 147 -5.42 -8.35 -11.15
N PHE A 148 -6.22 -7.92 -12.11
CA PHE A 148 -7.39 -8.68 -12.56
C PHE A 148 -6.98 -10.00 -13.23
N THR A 149 -5.97 -9.96 -14.09
CA THR A 149 -5.39 -11.17 -14.70
C THR A 149 -4.82 -12.12 -13.64
N SER A 150 -4.08 -11.61 -12.67
CA SER A 150 -3.51 -12.40 -11.58
C SER A 150 -4.60 -13.04 -10.71
N ILE A 151 -5.69 -12.32 -10.41
CA ILE A 151 -6.85 -12.88 -9.69
C ILE A 151 -7.49 -14.02 -10.52
N VAL A 152 -7.68 -13.85 -11.83
CA VAL A 152 -8.19 -14.91 -12.71
C VAL A 152 -7.28 -16.14 -12.67
N ILE A 153 -5.96 -15.96 -12.76
CA ILE A 153 -4.98 -17.08 -12.65
C ILE A 153 -5.14 -17.78 -11.30
N MET A 154 -5.23 -17.03 -10.19
CA MET A 154 -5.40 -17.62 -8.86
C MET A 154 -6.74 -18.36 -8.71
N GLN A 155 -7.81 -17.88 -9.35
CA GLN A 155 -9.08 -18.62 -9.43
C GLN A 155 -8.94 -19.96 -10.18
N LEU A 156 -8.09 -20.01 -11.20
CA LEU A 156 -7.79 -21.26 -11.92
C LEU A 156 -6.89 -22.19 -11.09
N VAL A 157 -6.01 -21.63 -10.26
CA VAL A 157 -5.23 -22.40 -9.26
C VAL A 157 -6.18 -23.03 -8.23
N GLU A 158 -7.13 -22.27 -7.67
CA GLU A 158 -8.13 -22.81 -6.73
C GLU A 158 -8.99 -23.94 -7.33
N LYS A 159 -9.25 -23.88 -8.64
CA LYS A 159 -9.96 -24.93 -9.37
C LYS A 159 -9.08 -26.13 -9.72
N GLY A 160 -7.79 -26.12 -9.41
CA GLY A 160 -6.82 -27.14 -9.76
C GLY A 160 -6.52 -27.25 -11.25
N LEU A 161 -6.82 -26.20 -12.02
CA LEU A 161 -6.52 -26.13 -13.46
C LEU A 161 -5.10 -25.63 -13.74
N ILE A 162 -4.52 -24.88 -12.80
CA ILE A 162 -3.15 -24.38 -12.85
C ILE A 162 -2.42 -24.79 -11.57
N ASP A 163 -1.19 -25.27 -11.73
CA ASP A 163 -0.19 -25.39 -10.69
C ASP A 163 0.83 -24.26 -10.88
N LEU A 164 1.05 -23.45 -9.85
CA LEU A 164 1.98 -22.31 -9.90
C LEU A 164 3.42 -22.73 -10.21
N ASP A 165 3.82 -23.93 -9.77
CA ASP A 165 5.17 -24.44 -9.91
C ASP A 165 5.36 -25.30 -11.17
N ALA A 166 4.26 -25.56 -11.90
CA ALA A 166 4.35 -26.18 -13.22
C ALA A 166 4.92 -25.19 -14.24
N THR A 167 5.65 -25.72 -15.22
CA THR A 167 6.16 -24.89 -16.32
C THR A 167 5.00 -24.39 -17.18
N TYR A 168 5.06 -23.12 -17.58
CA TYR A 168 4.07 -22.54 -18.49
C TYR A 168 3.96 -23.35 -19.80
N GLY A 169 5.10 -23.85 -20.32
CA GLY A 169 5.17 -24.70 -21.51
C GLY A 169 4.42 -26.02 -21.38
N SER A 170 4.13 -26.51 -20.17
CA SER A 170 3.30 -27.71 -19.98
C SER A 170 1.83 -27.48 -20.35
N TYR A 171 1.36 -26.23 -20.25
CA TYR A 171 0.01 -25.81 -20.66
C TYR A 171 -0.01 -25.28 -22.10
N VAL A 172 1.06 -24.63 -22.52
CA VAL A 172 1.20 -23.95 -23.81
C VAL A 172 2.50 -24.41 -24.47
N PRO A 173 2.49 -25.58 -25.17
CA PRO A 173 3.72 -26.23 -25.64
C PRO A 173 4.58 -25.39 -26.58
N GLU A 174 3.97 -24.51 -27.40
CA GLU A 174 4.71 -23.61 -28.30
C GLU A 174 5.53 -22.56 -27.55
N PHE A 175 5.29 -22.31 -26.26
CA PHE A 175 6.11 -21.43 -25.44
C PHE A 175 7.43 -22.07 -25.01
N ALA A 176 7.51 -23.40 -24.98
CA ALA A 176 8.69 -24.15 -24.50
C ALA A 176 9.82 -24.13 -25.56
N ASN A 177 10.37 -22.94 -25.81
CA ASN A 177 11.46 -22.69 -26.73
C ASN A 177 12.31 -21.51 -26.24
N GLY A 178 13.45 -21.23 -26.88
CA GLY A 178 14.24 -20.03 -26.66
C GLY A 178 14.74 -19.82 -25.23
N GLY A 179 14.92 -20.93 -24.46
CA GLY A 179 15.37 -20.89 -23.07
C GLY A 179 14.22 -20.79 -22.05
N LYS A 180 12.95 -20.84 -22.49
CA LYS A 180 11.75 -20.70 -21.66
C LYS A 180 11.21 -22.03 -21.10
N GLU A 181 11.84 -23.16 -21.39
CA GLU A 181 11.33 -24.51 -21.09
C GLU A 181 11.05 -24.74 -19.59
N GLN A 182 11.75 -23.99 -18.73
CA GLN A 182 11.63 -24.11 -17.27
C GLN A 182 10.87 -22.97 -16.60
N ILE A 183 10.39 -21.98 -17.35
CA ILE A 183 9.64 -20.85 -16.77
C ILE A 183 8.33 -21.38 -16.17
N THR A 184 8.14 -21.14 -14.86
CA THR A 184 6.92 -21.50 -14.13
C THR A 184 5.87 -20.39 -14.20
N VAL A 185 4.60 -20.76 -13.94
CA VAL A 185 3.51 -19.77 -13.81
C VAL A 185 3.81 -18.78 -12.67
N ARG A 186 4.39 -19.26 -11.55
CA ARG A 186 4.84 -18.41 -10.43
C ARG A 186 5.82 -17.35 -10.90
N GLN A 187 6.87 -17.72 -11.62
CA GLN A 187 7.88 -16.79 -12.14
C GLN A 187 7.30 -15.73 -13.07
N MET A 188 6.22 -16.03 -13.78
CA MET A 188 5.53 -15.04 -14.61
C MET A 188 4.72 -14.06 -13.77
N LEU A 189 4.05 -14.50 -12.69
CA LEU A 189 3.30 -13.64 -11.77
C LEU A 189 4.20 -12.74 -10.93
N THR A 190 5.46 -13.14 -10.71
CA THR A 190 6.45 -12.43 -9.88
C THR A 190 7.49 -11.66 -10.68
N HIS A 191 7.35 -11.63 -12.01
CA HIS A 191 8.30 -10.99 -12.92
C HIS A 191 9.76 -11.49 -12.82
N THR A 192 9.94 -12.75 -12.46
CA THR A 192 11.25 -13.43 -12.41
C THR A 192 11.46 -14.44 -13.54
N SER A 193 10.62 -14.37 -14.57
CA SER A 193 10.67 -15.27 -15.74
C SER A 193 11.91 -15.08 -16.63
N GLY A 194 12.60 -13.93 -16.53
CA GLY A 194 13.71 -13.58 -17.41
C GLY A 194 13.30 -13.09 -18.81
N LEU A 195 12.01 -12.93 -19.09
CA LEU A 195 11.54 -12.32 -20.34
C LEU A 195 11.90 -10.85 -20.42
N VAL A 196 12.06 -10.33 -21.66
CA VAL A 196 12.19 -8.89 -21.90
C VAL A 196 10.93 -8.16 -21.40
N SER A 197 11.10 -6.91 -20.95
CA SER A 197 10.00 -6.11 -20.39
C SER A 197 8.87 -5.83 -21.40
N TRP A 198 9.20 -5.69 -22.68
CA TRP A 198 8.25 -5.23 -23.70
C TRP A 198 8.70 -5.61 -25.12
N LEU A 199 7.74 -5.77 -26.05
CA LEU A 199 7.94 -5.91 -27.49
C LEU A 199 7.04 -4.91 -28.24
N PRO A 200 7.46 -4.39 -29.41
CA PRO A 200 6.64 -3.48 -30.21
C PRO A 200 5.56 -4.26 -30.99
N LEU A 201 4.65 -4.94 -30.31
CA LEU A 201 3.68 -5.85 -30.92
C LEU A 201 2.78 -5.15 -31.92
N TRP A 202 2.32 -3.94 -31.58
CA TRP A 202 1.40 -3.16 -32.39
C TRP A 202 1.99 -2.76 -33.76
N SER A 203 3.30 -2.51 -33.84
CA SER A 203 3.96 -2.00 -35.05
C SER A 203 4.72 -3.08 -35.82
N ALA A 204 5.25 -4.11 -35.13
CA ALA A 204 6.10 -5.11 -35.78
C ALA A 204 5.31 -6.30 -36.38
N TYR A 205 4.07 -6.52 -35.89
CA TYR A 205 3.28 -7.70 -36.27
C TYR A 205 1.89 -7.31 -36.77
N ARG A 206 1.46 -7.96 -37.86
CA ARG A 206 0.31 -7.54 -38.67
C ARG A 206 -1.07 -7.74 -38.00
N ASP A 207 -1.24 -8.76 -37.16
CA ASP A 207 -2.53 -9.15 -36.59
C ASP A 207 -2.39 -9.76 -35.19
N LYS A 208 -3.50 -9.97 -34.47
CA LYS A 208 -3.52 -10.51 -33.11
C LYS A 208 -2.82 -11.87 -33.02
N ALA A 209 -3.02 -12.75 -34.00
CA ALA A 209 -2.41 -14.08 -33.98
C ALA A 209 -0.88 -14.00 -34.09
N ALA A 210 -0.35 -13.17 -34.99
CA ALA A 210 1.09 -12.94 -35.13
C ALA A 210 1.70 -12.27 -33.89
N ARG A 211 0.98 -11.35 -33.22
CA ARG A 211 1.41 -10.72 -31.97
C ARG A 211 1.52 -11.72 -30.81
N ILE A 212 0.49 -12.56 -30.64
CA ILE A 212 0.52 -13.63 -29.64
C ILE A 212 1.63 -14.63 -29.94
N ALA A 213 1.80 -15.04 -31.22
CA ALA A 213 2.88 -15.93 -31.61
C ALA A 213 4.27 -15.34 -31.27
N ALA A 214 4.46 -14.02 -31.45
CA ALA A 214 5.72 -13.36 -31.10
C ALA A 214 5.99 -13.37 -29.56
N VAL A 215 4.96 -13.26 -28.73
CA VAL A 215 5.10 -13.44 -27.27
C VAL A 215 5.48 -14.88 -26.92
N MET A 216 4.90 -15.87 -27.63
CA MET A 216 5.22 -17.29 -27.42
C MET A 216 6.61 -17.67 -27.93
N ASP A 217 7.18 -16.91 -28.87
CA ASP A 217 8.45 -17.23 -29.54
C ASP A 217 9.64 -16.38 -29.04
N VAL A 218 9.40 -15.37 -28.19
CA VAL A 218 10.46 -14.49 -27.65
C VAL A 218 11.50 -15.30 -26.86
N GLU A 219 12.78 -15.02 -27.06
CA GLU A 219 13.86 -15.61 -26.26
C GLU A 219 13.97 -14.93 -24.90
N VAL A 220 14.45 -15.67 -23.89
CA VAL A 220 14.75 -15.07 -22.58
C VAL A 220 15.92 -14.09 -22.68
N LYS A 221 15.81 -12.99 -21.97
CA LYS A 221 16.88 -12.00 -21.79
C LYS A 221 17.85 -12.45 -20.69
N ASN A 222 17.32 -13.05 -19.62
CA ASN A 222 18.06 -13.52 -18.47
C ASN A 222 17.63 -14.96 -18.14
N PRO A 223 18.48 -15.77 -17.48
CA PRO A 223 18.04 -17.08 -16.99
C PRO A 223 16.84 -16.93 -16.03
N PRO A 224 15.80 -17.76 -16.16
CA PRO A 224 14.63 -17.70 -15.28
C PRO A 224 15.01 -17.81 -13.79
N GLY A 225 14.41 -16.99 -12.96
CA GLY A 225 14.63 -16.94 -11.50
C GLY A 225 15.90 -16.24 -11.05
N THR A 226 16.68 -15.60 -11.94
CA THR A 226 17.97 -14.99 -11.57
C THR A 226 17.92 -13.45 -11.44
N VAL A 227 16.89 -12.81 -11.96
CA VAL A 227 16.68 -11.37 -11.89
C VAL A 227 15.18 -11.06 -11.81
N TYR A 228 14.85 -9.96 -11.16
CA TYR A 228 13.56 -9.32 -11.33
C TYR A 228 13.59 -8.46 -12.61
N GLU A 229 12.69 -8.72 -13.54
CA GLU A 229 12.50 -7.91 -14.76
C GLU A 229 11.00 -7.75 -14.99
N TYR A 230 10.45 -6.59 -14.65
CA TYR A 230 9.05 -6.29 -14.90
C TYR A 230 8.73 -6.44 -16.39
N SER A 231 7.80 -7.34 -16.74
CA SER A 231 7.51 -7.72 -18.12
C SER A 231 6.01 -7.80 -18.40
N ASP A 232 5.56 -7.01 -19.37
CA ASP A 232 4.19 -7.07 -19.90
C ASP A 232 3.91 -8.41 -20.56
N LEU A 233 4.95 -9.05 -21.13
CA LEU A 233 4.82 -10.31 -21.85
C LEU A 233 4.37 -11.45 -20.93
N ASN A 234 4.79 -11.41 -19.67
CA ASN A 234 4.33 -12.37 -18.65
C ASN A 234 2.80 -12.36 -18.57
N LEU A 235 2.21 -11.19 -18.42
CA LEU A 235 0.77 -11.07 -18.20
C LEU A 235 -0.03 -11.26 -19.49
N ILE A 236 0.53 -10.87 -20.66
CA ILE A 236 -0.08 -11.21 -21.94
C ILE A 236 -0.17 -12.72 -22.07
N ALA A 237 0.91 -13.44 -21.79
CA ALA A 237 0.94 -14.91 -21.84
C ALA A 237 -0.01 -15.52 -20.81
N LEU A 238 -0.06 -15.04 -19.58
CA LEU A 238 -0.99 -15.53 -18.56
C LEU A 238 -2.46 -15.31 -18.96
N GLY A 239 -2.79 -14.18 -19.60
CA GLY A 239 -4.12 -13.97 -20.19
C GLY A 239 -4.45 -15.04 -21.24
N VAL A 240 -3.51 -15.33 -22.16
CA VAL A 240 -3.65 -16.40 -23.17
C VAL A 240 -3.83 -17.76 -22.51
N LEU A 241 -3.09 -18.06 -21.43
CA LEU A 241 -3.25 -19.32 -20.68
C LEU A 241 -4.67 -19.45 -20.13
N ALA A 242 -5.18 -18.40 -19.48
CA ALA A 242 -6.53 -18.40 -18.92
C ALA A 242 -7.60 -18.65 -20.00
N GLU A 243 -7.49 -17.96 -21.15
CA GLU A 243 -8.40 -18.14 -22.29
C GLU A 243 -8.37 -19.58 -22.83
N ARG A 244 -7.19 -20.17 -22.98
CA ARG A 244 -7.03 -21.54 -23.50
C ARG A 244 -7.58 -22.63 -22.58
N LEU A 245 -7.33 -22.49 -21.28
CA LEU A 245 -7.80 -23.47 -20.29
C LEU A 245 -9.32 -23.46 -20.10
N THR A 246 -9.93 -22.28 -20.27
CA THR A 246 -11.37 -22.11 -19.99
C THR A 246 -12.23 -22.09 -21.23
N GLY A 247 -11.69 -21.72 -22.39
CA GLY A 247 -12.45 -21.47 -23.62
C GLY A 247 -13.23 -20.15 -23.60
N SER A 248 -13.08 -19.32 -22.55
CA SER A 248 -13.68 -18.00 -22.41
C SER A 248 -12.64 -16.92 -22.68
N THR A 249 -13.04 -15.76 -23.14
CA THR A 249 -12.13 -14.61 -23.31
C THR A 249 -11.79 -13.98 -21.95
N LEU A 250 -10.65 -13.29 -21.85
CA LEU A 250 -10.18 -12.75 -20.56
C LEU A 250 -11.15 -11.72 -19.98
N ASP A 251 -11.77 -10.88 -20.80
CA ASP A 251 -12.82 -9.95 -20.37
C ASP A 251 -14.02 -10.67 -19.75
N GLN A 252 -14.50 -11.77 -20.35
CA GLN A 252 -15.56 -12.61 -19.78
C GLN A 252 -15.15 -13.25 -18.45
N LEU A 253 -13.89 -13.66 -18.32
CA LEU A 253 -13.37 -14.24 -17.07
C LEU A 253 -13.30 -13.19 -15.97
N VAL A 254 -12.86 -11.98 -16.29
CA VAL A 254 -12.83 -10.85 -15.35
C VAL A 254 -14.26 -10.44 -14.96
N GLU A 255 -15.17 -10.31 -15.92
CA GLU A 255 -16.56 -9.97 -15.65
C GLU A 255 -17.22 -11.01 -14.73
N SER A 256 -17.24 -12.25 -15.16
CA SER A 256 -17.95 -13.30 -14.43
C SER A 256 -17.28 -13.72 -13.13
N GLY A 257 -15.94 -13.63 -13.05
CA GLY A 257 -15.16 -14.08 -11.91
C GLY A 257 -14.85 -12.98 -10.88
N ILE A 258 -14.92 -11.70 -11.26
CA ILE A 258 -14.51 -10.60 -10.40
C ILE A 258 -15.56 -9.49 -10.35
N THR A 259 -15.81 -8.80 -11.47
CA THR A 259 -16.54 -7.53 -11.42
C THR A 259 -18.04 -7.70 -11.19
N ALA A 260 -18.69 -8.65 -11.83
CA ALA A 260 -20.11 -8.93 -11.60
C ALA A 260 -20.38 -9.46 -10.17
N PRO A 261 -19.63 -10.45 -9.61
CA PRO A 261 -19.80 -10.87 -8.23
C PRO A 261 -19.62 -9.77 -7.19
N LEU A 262 -18.71 -8.82 -7.45
CA LEU A 262 -18.40 -7.70 -6.54
C LEU A 262 -19.29 -6.47 -6.77
N GLY A 263 -20.15 -6.47 -7.80
CA GLY A 263 -20.98 -5.32 -8.16
C GLY A 263 -20.20 -4.12 -8.73
N MET A 264 -19.01 -4.36 -9.29
CA MET A 264 -18.13 -3.36 -9.90
C MET A 264 -18.62 -3.04 -11.32
N SER A 265 -19.74 -2.35 -11.43
CA SER A 265 -20.48 -2.17 -12.70
C SER A 265 -19.82 -1.25 -13.71
N ASP A 266 -18.89 -0.40 -13.26
CA ASP A 266 -18.12 0.52 -14.11
C ASP A 266 -16.70 -0.01 -14.40
N THR A 267 -16.46 -1.32 -14.12
CA THR A 267 -15.14 -1.95 -14.29
C THR A 267 -15.20 -3.06 -15.35
N GLY A 268 -14.31 -2.97 -16.33
CA GLY A 268 -14.19 -3.99 -17.38
C GLY A 268 -13.32 -3.54 -18.54
N TYR A 269 -13.23 -4.40 -19.55
CA TYR A 269 -12.53 -4.10 -20.80
C TYR A 269 -13.48 -3.44 -21.81
N ASN A 270 -12.94 -2.65 -22.70
CA ASN A 270 -13.66 -2.03 -23.82
C ASN A 270 -15.00 -1.41 -23.39
N PRO A 271 -14.99 -0.34 -22.59
CA PRO A 271 -16.21 0.29 -22.10
C PRO A 271 -17.14 0.69 -23.24
N ASP A 272 -18.46 0.65 -23.01
CA ASP A 272 -19.47 0.99 -24.01
C ASP A 272 -19.31 2.44 -24.48
N ALA A 273 -19.48 2.67 -25.79
CA ALA A 273 -19.34 3.99 -26.38
C ALA A 273 -20.28 5.05 -25.78
N SER A 274 -21.42 4.64 -25.21
CA SER A 274 -22.34 5.54 -24.50
C SER A 274 -21.75 6.11 -23.19
N GLN A 275 -20.73 5.46 -22.62
CA GLN A 275 -20.06 5.92 -21.42
C GLN A 275 -18.91 6.92 -21.70
N ARG A 276 -18.62 7.22 -22.96
CA ARG A 276 -17.43 7.98 -23.37
C ARG A 276 -17.24 9.29 -22.60
N GLU A 277 -18.31 10.04 -22.34
CA GLU A 277 -18.24 11.31 -21.61
C GLU A 277 -17.87 11.13 -20.12
N ARG A 278 -18.10 9.94 -19.56
CA ARG A 278 -17.66 9.58 -18.20
C ARG A 278 -16.21 9.09 -18.16
N ILE A 279 -15.60 8.79 -19.31
CA ILE A 279 -14.23 8.24 -19.37
C ILE A 279 -13.23 9.38 -19.46
N ALA A 280 -12.16 9.29 -18.68
CA ALA A 280 -11.04 10.22 -18.78
C ALA A 280 -10.26 9.98 -20.06
N ALA A 281 -10.03 11.03 -20.85
CA ALA A 281 -9.15 10.98 -22.01
C ALA A 281 -7.71 10.73 -21.56
N THR A 282 -6.98 9.99 -22.39
CA THR A 282 -5.57 9.69 -22.18
C THR A 282 -4.70 10.52 -23.14
N GLU A 283 -3.85 9.95 -23.92
CA GLU A 283 -2.87 10.65 -24.73
C GLU A 283 -3.40 11.05 -26.10
N PHE A 284 -2.89 12.16 -26.64
CA PHE A 284 -2.98 12.43 -28.07
C PHE A 284 -1.85 11.69 -28.77
N GLN A 285 -2.16 10.51 -29.34
CA GLN A 285 -1.18 9.63 -29.95
C GLN A 285 -0.99 9.97 -31.44
N VAL A 286 0.25 10.33 -31.76
CA VAL A 286 0.68 10.58 -33.14
C VAL A 286 1.20 9.29 -33.80
N SER A 287 1.73 8.39 -33.03
CA SER A 287 2.22 7.09 -33.49
C SER A 287 1.91 5.99 -32.44
N PRO A 288 0.99 5.08 -32.77
CA PRO A 288 0.14 5.04 -33.96
C PRO A 288 -0.73 6.29 -34.08
N ASP A 289 -1.14 6.65 -35.29
CA ASP A 289 -2.00 7.81 -35.53
C ASP A 289 -3.44 7.52 -35.08
N ARG A 290 -3.68 7.70 -33.75
CA ARG A 290 -4.98 7.50 -33.10
C ARG A 290 -5.65 8.82 -32.72
N GLY A 291 -4.91 9.95 -32.81
CA GLY A 291 -5.39 11.21 -32.25
C GLY A 291 -5.60 11.17 -30.74
N MET A 292 -6.65 11.82 -30.25
CA MET A 292 -7.02 11.77 -28.84
C MET A 292 -7.59 10.40 -28.48
N VAL A 293 -6.84 9.63 -27.72
CA VAL A 293 -7.27 8.33 -27.20
C VAL A 293 -8.25 8.56 -26.03
N TRP A 294 -9.51 8.24 -26.28
CA TRP A 294 -10.61 8.50 -25.38
C TRP A 294 -11.73 7.47 -25.53
N GLY A 295 -11.95 6.70 -24.47
CA GLY A 295 -12.92 5.58 -24.45
C GLY A 295 -12.37 4.28 -25.03
N GLU A 296 -11.10 4.21 -25.31
CA GLU A 296 -10.35 3.02 -25.69
C GLU A 296 -9.00 2.96 -24.96
N VAL A 297 -8.43 1.75 -24.86
CA VAL A 297 -7.20 1.53 -24.10
C VAL A 297 -6.02 2.34 -24.64
N HIS A 298 -5.28 2.98 -23.73
CA HIS A 298 -4.10 3.78 -24.06
C HIS A 298 -2.94 2.94 -24.60
N ASP A 299 -2.66 1.80 -23.94
CA ASP A 299 -1.54 0.93 -24.31
C ASP A 299 -1.67 0.41 -25.74
N GLU A 300 -0.66 0.65 -26.56
CA GLU A 300 -0.67 0.33 -27.97
C GLU A 300 -0.69 -1.19 -28.23
N ASN A 301 -0.01 -1.98 -27.38
CA ASN A 301 -0.01 -3.42 -27.51
C ASN A 301 -1.39 -4.00 -27.15
N ALA A 302 -1.99 -3.56 -26.03
CA ALA A 302 -3.34 -3.97 -25.65
C ALA A 302 -4.37 -3.57 -26.70
N TRP A 303 -4.30 -2.32 -27.22
CA TRP A 303 -5.13 -1.86 -28.32
C TRP A 303 -4.99 -2.77 -29.55
N SER A 304 -3.77 -3.10 -29.94
CA SER A 304 -3.51 -3.96 -31.09
C SER A 304 -3.96 -5.41 -30.88
N LEU A 305 -4.16 -5.83 -29.64
CA LEU A 305 -4.72 -7.13 -29.26
C LEU A 305 -6.26 -7.10 -29.15
N GLY A 306 -6.90 -5.97 -29.50
CA GLY A 306 -8.35 -5.81 -29.48
C GLY A 306 -8.91 -5.21 -28.20
N GLY A 307 -8.08 -4.53 -27.42
CA GLY A 307 -8.44 -3.88 -26.17
C GLY A 307 -8.49 -4.82 -24.96
N VAL A 308 -8.33 -6.12 -25.16
CA VAL A 308 -8.36 -7.16 -24.11
C VAL A 308 -7.00 -7.84 -24.07
N ALA A 309 -6.23 -7.56 -23.03
CA ALA A 309 -4.90 -8.15 -22.82
C ALA A 309 -4.59 -8.30 -21.32
N GLY A 310 -3.78 -9.29 -20.98
CA GLY A 310 -3.50 -9.59 -19.58
C GLY A 310 -2.71 -8.51 -18.84
N HIS A 311 -2.00 -7.63 -19.56
CA HIS A 311 -1.14 -6.60 -18.99
C HIS A 311 -1.79 -5.21 -18.88
N ALA A 312 -2.85 -4.93 -19.66
CA ALA A 312 -3.55 -3.63 -19.74
C ALA A 312 -4.93 -3.78 -20.39
N GLY A 313 -5.80 -2.76 -20.28
CA GLY A 313 -7.09 -2.66 -20.94
C GLY A 313 -8.30 -2.64 -20.04
N VAL A 314 -8.15 -2.85 -18.74
CA VAL A 314 -9.24 -2.65 -17.76
C VAL A 314 -9.45 -1.16 -17.55
N PHE A 315 -10.72 -0.75 -17.55
CA PHE A 315 -11.19 0.56 -17.12
C PHE A 315 -11.92 0.42 -15.79
N SER A 316 -11.87 1.44 -14.93
CA SER A 316 -12.53 1.39 -13.63
C SER A 316 -12.77 2.79 -13.05
N THR A 317 -13.59 2.86 -12.01
CA THR A 317 -13.76 4.03 -11.14
C THR A 317 -13.02 3.86 -9.82
N ALA A 318 -12.78 4.97 -9.12
CA ALA A 318 -12.14 4.91 -7.80
C ALA A 318 -12.99 4.13 -6.76
N ARG A 319 -14.31 4.18 -6.87
CA ARG A 319 -15.22 3.44 -5.99
C ARG A 319 -15.20 1.93 -6.24
N ASP A 320 -15.19 1.51 -7.50
CA ASP A 320 -15.07 0.09 -7.83
C ASP A 320 -13.72 -0.47 -7.37
N MET A 321 -12.63 0.29 -7.56
CA MET A 321 -11.32 -0.11 -7.04
C MET A 321 -11.27 -0.15 -5.51
N ALA A 322 -12.03 0.70 -4.82
CA ALA A 322 -12.18 0.62 -3.36
C ALA A 322 -12.91 -0.67 -2.93
N VAL A 323 -13.90 -1.14 -3.71
CA VAL A 323 -14.54 -2.45 -3.49
C VAL A 323 -13.52 -3.58 -3.64
N LEU A 324 -12.68 -3.54 -4.67
CA LEU A 324 -11.61 -4.53 -4.84
C LEU A 324 -10.62 -4.50 -3.67
N ALA A 325 -10.18 -3.31 -3.24
CA ALA A 325 -9.29 -3.15 -2.09
C ALA A 325 -9.89 -3.75 -0.82
N GLN A 326 -11.16 -3.45 -0.53
CA GLN A 326 -11.85 -4.00 0.63
C GLN A 326 -12.04 -5.51 0.52
N THR A 327 -12.30 -6.04 -0.68
CA THR A 327 -12.36 -7.48 -0.93
C THR A 327 -11.06 -8.17 -0.53
N MET A 328 -9.91 -7.60 -0.91
CA MET A 328 -8.60 -8.13 -0.53
C MET A 328 -8.39 -8.05 1.00
N LEU A 329 -8.72 -6.92 1.63
CA LEU A 329 -8.65 -6.76 3.10
C LEU A 329 -9.54 -7.75 3.84
N ASN A 330 -10.63 -8.20 3.24
CA ASN A 330 -11.55 -9.21 3.78
C ASN A 330 -11.12 -10.66 3.46
N GLY A 331 -9.95 -10.89 2.89
CA GLY A 331 -9.51 -12.23 2.49
C GLY A 331 -10.25 -12.81 1.29
N GLY A 332 -10.64 -11.96 0.33
CA GLY A 332 -11.24 -12.37 -0.96
C GLY A 332 -12.76 -12.42 -0.99
N VAL A 333 -13.43 -11.84 0.00
CA VAL A 333 -14.89 -11.83 0.13
C VAL A 333 -15.43 -10.40 0.26
N TYR A 334 -16.50 -10.08 -0.42
CA TYR A 334 -17.22 -8.81 -0.26
C TYR A 334 -18.71 -9.00 -0.47
N ASP A 335 -19.53 -8.46 0.43
CA ASP A 335 -21.00 -8.53 0.41
C ASP A 335 -21.54 -9.94 0.11
N GLY A 336 -20.95 -10.95 0.76
CA GLY A 336 -21.33 -12.36 0.60
C GLY A 336 -20.77 -13.04 -0.66
N SER A 337 -20.18 -12.31 -1.58
CA SER A 337 -19.54 -12.84 -2.79
C SER A 337 -18.06 -13.14 -2.54
N ARG A 338 -17.63 -14.39 -2.80
CA ARG A 338 -16.22 -14.80 -2.69
C ARG A 338 -15.61 -14.91 -4.07
N ILE A 339 -14.57 -14.14 -4.34
CA ILE A 339 -13.79 -14.24 -5.57
C ILE A 339 -12.47 -15.03 -5.38
N LEU A 340 -11.93 -15.06 -4.16
CA LEU A 340 -10.74 -15.83 -3.79
C LEU A 340 -10.90 -16.40 -2.38
N SER A 341 -10.13 -17.43 -2.03
CA SER A 341 -9.95 -17.89 -0.66
C SER A 341 -8.94 -17.00 0.09
N GLU A 342 -9.01 -16.99 1.44
CA GLU A 342 -7.99 -16.32 2.26
C GLU A 342 -6.56 -16.83 1.96
N ALA A 343 -6.41 -18.12 1.67
CA ALA A 343 -5.13 -18.71 1.32
C ALA A 343 -4.56 -18.13 0.03
N SER A 344 -5.41 -17.93 -0.99
CA SER A 344 -5.01 -17.31 -2.26
C SER A 344 -4.67 -15.85 -2.09
N VAL A 345 -5.48 -15.08 -1.35
CA VAL A 345 -5.16 -13.67 -1.06
C VAL A 345 -3.84 -13.57 -0.30
N ARG A 346 -3.62 -14.41 0.72
CA ARG A 346 -2.36 -14.44 1.46
C ARG A 346 -1.17 -14.73 0.55
N ALA A 347 -1.29 -15.72 -0.33
CA ALA A 347 -0.23 -16.03 -1.31
C ALA A 347 0.05 -14.85 -2.25
N MET A 348 -1.00 -14.14 -2.70
CA MET A 348 -0.83 -12.97 -3.57
C MET A 348 -0.12 -11.79 -2.92
N VAL A 349 -0.16 -11.68 -1.59
CA VAL A 349 0.45 -10.57 -0.83
C VAL A 349 1.60 -11.03 0.08
N THR A 350 2.16 -12.20 -0.19
CA THR A 350 3.40 -12.70 0.41
C THR A 350 4.55 -12.45 -0.55
N ASP A 351 5.68 -11.95 -0.04
CA ASP A 351 6.85 -11.66 -0.87
C ASP A 351 7.50 -12.94 -1.40
N GLU A 352 7.42 -13.13 -2.69
CA GLU A 352 8.04 -14.23 -3.43
C GLU A 352 9.44 -13.85 -3.95
N ASN A 353 9.81 -12.57 -3.83
CA ASN A 353 11.03 -12.00 -4.39
C ASN A 353 12.07 -11.65 -3.32
N THR A 354 12.10 -12.37 -2.21
CA THR A 354 13.02 -12.11 -1.07
C THR A 354 14.51 -12.10 -1.46
N GLU A 355 14.88 -12.71 -2.60
CA GLU A 355 16.24 -12.70 -3.15
C GLU A 355 16.57 -11.41 -3.94
N PHE A 356 15.57 -10.54 -4.19
CA PHE A 356 15.71 -9.30 -4.97
C PHE A 356 15.39 -8.08 -4.10
N PRO A 357 16.32 -7.59 -3.27
CA PRO A 357 16.07 -6.44 -2.38
C PRO A 357 15.59 -5.21 -3.14
N GLY A 358 14.48 -4.61 -2.69
CA GLY A 358 13.84 -3.46 -3.33
C GLY A 358 12.77 -3.81 -4.37
N ASP A 359 12.69 -5.07 -4.81
CA ASP A 359 11.75 -5.56 -5.80
C ASP A 359 10.76 -6.57 -5.19
N SER A 360 10.33 -6.33 -3.95
CA SER A 360 9.34 -7.16 -3.25
C SER A 360 8.07 -7.29 -4.06
N HIS A 361 7.67 -8.52 -4.36
CA HIS A 361 6.54 -8.81 -5.23
C HIS A 361 5.83 -10.11 -4.82
N GLY A 362 4.52 -10.04 -4.73
CA GLY A 362 3.68 -11.22 -4.56
C GLY A 362 3.17 -11.75 -5.89
N LEU A 363 2.15 -12.61 -5.86
CA LEU A 363 1.57 -13.16 -7.09
C LEU A 363 0.69 -12.11 -7.78
N GLY A 364 1.34 -11.17 -8.48
CA GLY A 364 0.74 -10.08 -9.23
C GLY A 364 0.71 -8.72 -8.53
N PHE A 365 0.90 -8.66 -7.22
CA PHE A 365 0.99 -7.40 -6.48
C PHE A 365 2.44 -6.95 -6.28
N GLU A 366 2.73 -5.67 -6.50
CA GLU A 366 3.91 -5.02 -5.95
C GLU A 366 3.76 -4.90 -4.43
N LEU A 367 4.83 -5.16 -3.66
CA LEU A 367 4.82 -5.11 -2.21
C LEU A 367 5.83 -4.09 -1.69
N ASN A 368 5.49 -3.40 -0.60
CA ASN A 368 6.43 -2.53 0.14
C ASN A 368 7.14 -1.47 -0.70
N GLN A 369 6.44 -0.83 -1.64
CA GLN A 369 7.01 0.14 -2.57
C GLN A 369 6.87 1.57 -2.04
N LEU A 370 7.83 2.06 -1.26
CA LEU A 370 7.82 3.40 -0.65
C LEU A 370 7.55 4.52 -1.64
N TRP A 371 8.09 4.43 -2.87
CA TRP A 371 8.03 5.50 -3.86
C TRP A 371 6.61 5.90 -4.29
N TYR A 372 5.58 5.07 -4.02
CA TYR A 372 4.17 5.43 -4.22
C TYR A 372 3.27 5.08 -3.04
N MET A 373 3.69 4.16 -2.15
CA MET A 373 2.92 3.76 -0.97
C MET A 373 3.17 4.69 0.23
N GLY A 374 4.25 5.50 0.18
CA GLY A 374 4.59 6.45 1.25
C GLY A 374 4.61 5.79 2.62
N GLY A 375 4.15 6.47 3.65
CA GLY A 375 4.06 5.95 5.00
C GLY A 375 3.09 4.77 5.20
N LEU A 376 2.34 4.34 4.18
CA LEU A 376 1.60 3.07 4.23
C LEU A 376 2.47 1.86 3.84
N ALA A 377 3.67 2.08 3.30
CA ALA A 377 4.56 0.98 2.94
C ALA A 377 4.92 0.13 4.16
N ALA A 378 4.81 -1.17 4.01
CA ALA A 378 5.19 -2.19 4.99
C ALA A 378 5.33 -3.53 4.24
N PRO A 379 6.00 -4.54 4.79
CA PRO A 379 6.21 -5.81 4.11
C PRO A 379 4.93 -6.47 3.56
N SER A 380 3.78 -6.23 4.19
CA SER A 380 2.46 -6.74 3.75
C SER A 380 1.60 -5.71 3.02
N THR A 381 2.11 -4.49 2.77
CA THR A 381 1.37 -3.50 1.97
C THR A 381 1.51 -3.86 0.50
N ALA A 382 0.37 -4.05 -0.14
CA ALA A 382 0.27 -4.50 -1.52
C ALA A 382 -0.34 -3.40 -2.41
N GLY A 383 0.04 -3.37 -3.67
CA GLY A 383 -0.53 -2.41 -4.61
C GLY A 383 -0.09 -2.65 -6.04
N HIS A 384 -0.44 -1.71 -6.89
CA HIS A 384 0.06 -1.62 -8.26
C HIS A 384 -0.13 -0.20 -8.81
N THR A 385 0.68 0.17 -9.77
CA THR A 385 0.55 1.45 -10.47
C THR A 385 0.25 1.25 -11.96
N GLY A 386 -0.40 2.25 -12.55
CA GLY A 386 -0.70 2.29 -13.99
C GLY A 386 0.02 3.42 -14.71
N TYR A 387 0.46 3.15 -15.94
CA TYR A 387 1.18 4.13 -16.76
C TYR A 387 0.37 5.40 -17.04
N THR A 388 -0.95 5.28 -17.15
CA THR A 388 -1.90 6.38 -17.31
C THR A 388 -1.99 7.32 -16.11
N GLY A 389 -1.46 6.88 -14.95
CA GLY A 389 -1.40 7.66 -13.71
C GLY A 389 -2.25 7.09 -12.58
N THR A 390 -2.77 5.90 -12.74
CA THR A 390 -3.58 5.21 -11.72
C THR A 390 -2.71 4.52 -10.67
N SER A 391 -3.26 4.32 -9.46
CA SER A 391 -2.63 3.53 -8.40
C SER A 391 -3.66 2.99 -7.41
N LEU A 392 -3.31 1.85 -6.82
CA LEU A 392 -3.98 1.20 -5.73
C LEU A 392 -2.94 0.85 -4.66
N VAL A 393 -3.21 1.20 -3.40
CA VAL A 393 -2.42 0.80 -2.22
C VAL A 393 -3.37 0.14 -1.23
N ILE A 394 -3.02 -1.04 -0.73
CA ILE A 394 -3.78 -1.80 0.27
C ILE A 394 -2.83 -2.14 1.42
N ASP A 395 -3.05 -1.53 2.56
CA ASP A 395 -2.26 -1.77 3.77
C ASP A 395 -3.03 -2.69 4.72
N PHE A 396 -2.60 -3.93 4.80
CA PHE A 396 -3.24 -4.95 5.63
C PHE A 396 -3.00 -4.70 7.13
N THR A 397 -1.88 -4.08 7.50
CA THR A 397 -1.54 -3.84 8.90
C THR A 397 -2.36 -2.73 9.54
N SER A 398 -2.66 -1.66 8.81
CA SER A 398 -3.58 -0.61 9.27
C SER A 398 -5.03 -0.84 8.82
N ARG A 399 -5.27 -1.86 7.97
CA ARG A 399 -6.57 -2.12 7.33
C ARG A 399 -7.08 -0.91 6.57
N SER A 400 -6.18 -0.30 5.82
CA SER A 400 -6.42 0.93 5.05
C SER A 400 -6.15 0.70 3.57
N PHE A 401 -6.72 1.56 2.73
CA PHE A 401 -6.39 1.58 1.31
C PHE A 401 -6.47 3.00 0.75
N VAL A 402 -5.72 3.23 -0.32
CA VAL A 402 -5.78 4.44 -1.14
C VAL A 402 -5.94 4.05 -2.60
N VAL A 403 -6.93 4.63 -3.25
CA VAL A 403 -7.09 4.62 -4.70
C VAL A 403 -6.86 6.04 -5.19
N LEU A 404 -5.94 6.22 -6.13
CA LEU A 404 -5.75 7.49 -6.83
C LEU A 404 -5.71 7.23 -8.34
N LEU A 405 -6.70 7.74 -9.05
CA LEU A 405 -6.84 7.62 -10.49
C LEU A 405 -6.58 8.97 -11.13
N THR A 406 -5.60 9.07 -12.02
CA THR A 406 -5.30 10.28 -12.78
C THR A 406 -5.17 9.97 -14.26
N ASN A 407 -5.34 10.98 -15.11
CA ASN A 407 -5.03 10.89 -16.53
C ASN A 407 -3.72 11.62 -16.87
N ARG A 408 -2.63 11.27 -16.17
CA ARG A 408 -1.35 11.98 -16.28
C ARG A 408 -0.75 11.98 -17.70
N VAL A 409 -1.16 11.04 -18.55
CA VAL A 409 -0.75 11.00 -19.96
C VAL A 409 -1.57 11.93 -20.86
N HIS A 410 -2.59 12.62 -20.32
CA HIS A 410 -3.39 13.58 -21.08
C HIS A 410 -2.83 15.00 -21.01
N PRO A 411 -2.42 15.60 -22.11
CA PRO A 411 -2.50 15.08 -23.48
C PRO A 411 -1.25 14.30 -23.92
N SER A 412 -0.18 14.24 -23.10
CA SER A 412 1.08 13.64 -23.52
C SER A 412 1.81 12.89 -22.41
N ARG A 413 2.26 11.67 -22.70
CA ARG A 413 3.10 10.84 -21.81
C ARG A 413 4.45 11.48 -21.47
N SER A 414 4.91 12.43 -22.28
CA SER A 414 6.22 13.08 -22.09
C SER A 414 6.24 14.13 -20.98
N TRP A 415 5.11 14.42 -20.33
CA TRP A 415 5.03 15.48 -19.32
C TRP A 415 5.53 15.08 -17.92
N GLY A 416 6.04 13.88 -17.78
CA GLY A 416 6.67 13.41 -16.55
C GLY A 416 5.85 12.38 -15.78
N SER A 417 6.19 12.20 -14.50
CA SER A 417 5.59 11.21 -13.61
C SER A 417 4.63 11.88 -12.62
N ASN A 418 3.60 11.15 -12.18
CA ASN A 418 2.72 11.55 -11.08
C ASN A 418 3.04 10.82 -9.75
N ASN A 419 4.23 10.25 -9.61
CA ASN A 419 4.64 9.59 -8.36
C ASN A 419 4.53 10.48 -7.12
N PRO A 420 4.85 11.79 -7.17
CA PRO A 420 4.62 12.68 -6.02
C PRO A 420 3.16 12.71 -5.56
N ALA A 421 2.19 12.69 -6.50
CA ALA A 421 0.77 12.67 -6.15
C ALA A 421 0.34 11.34 -5.51
N ARG A 422 0.83 10.20 -6.06
CA ARG A 422 0.59 8.87 -5.49
C ARG A 422 1.09 8.79 -4.05
N ARG A 423 2.34 9.23 -3.83
CA ARG A 423 2.96 9.26 -2.51
C ARG A 423 2.21 10.21 -1.56
N ALA A 424 1.85 11.43 -1.99
CA ALA A 424 1.12 12.38 -1.18
C ALA A 424 -0.22 11.82 -0.68
N ALA A 425 -0.98 11.12 -1.54
CA ALA A 425 -2.23 10.49 -1.15
C ALA A 425 -2.04 9.41 -0.07
N ALA A 426 -1.06 8.52 -0.26
CA ALA A 426 -0.76 7.46 0.69
C ALA A 426 -0.18 8.01 2.01
N GLN A 427 0.72 8.99 1.93
CA GLN A 427 1.31 9.65 3.09
C GLN A 427 0.24 10.38 3.93
N GLY A 428 -0.68 11.08 3.29
CA GLY A 428 -1.77 11.77 3.99
C GLY A 428 -2.64 10.81 4.81
N LEU A 429 -2.97 9.64 4.25
CA LEU A 429 -3.70 8.63 5.01
C LEU A 429 -2.86 8.02 6.15
N ALA A 430 -1.57 7.75 5.93
CA ALA A 430 -0.68 7.26 6.98
C ALA A 430 -0.56 8.25 8.15
N LEU A 431 -0.41 9.55 7.85
CA LEU A 431 -0.30 10.60 8.86
C LEU A 431 -1.61 10.86 9.61
N ALA A 432 -2.75 10.56 8.99
CA ALA A 432 -4.05 10.65 9.65
C ALA A 432 -4.25 9.60 10.75
N LEU A 433 -3.53 8.48 10.66
CA LEU A 433 -3.53 7.43 11.68
C LEU A 433 -2.60 7.79 12.83
N ALA A 434 -3.08 7.71 14.06
CA ALA A 434 -2.31 8.12 15.23
C ALA A 434 -1.19 7.14 15.58
N VAL A 435 -0.03 7.67 15.99
CA VAL A 435 1.00 6.94 16.74
C VAL A 435 0.85 7.37 18.21
N SER A 436 0.23 6.52 19.02
CA SER A 436 -0.16 6.89 20.39
C SER A 436 1.04 7.00 21.31
N PRO A 437 1.13 8.05 22.15
CA PRO A 437 2.14 8.15 23.18
C PRO A 437 2.19 6.92 24.10
N GLN A 438 3.39 6.46 24.45
CA GLN A 438 3.61 5.33 25.36
C GLN A 438 3.51 5.75 26.82
N LYS A 439 3.81 7.01 27.11
CA LYS A 439 3.73 7.62 28.43
C LYS A 439 3.00 8.95 28.35
N GLY A 440 2.33 9.33 29.44
CA GLY A 440 1.71 10.64 29.53
C GLY A 440 0.63 10.89 28.50
N ARG A 441 0.67 12.07 27.89
CA ARG A 441 -0.35 12.55 26.94
C ARG A 441 0.21 12.89 25.59
N THR A 442 1.50 13.15 25.49
CA THR A 442 2.20 13.57 24.26
C THR A 442 3.49 12.78 24.08
N ALA A 443 3.93 12.64 22.84
CA ALA A 443 5.25 12.20 22.43
C ALA A 443 5.86 13.26 21.52
N TRP A 444 7.16 13.21 21.28
CA TRP A 444 7.81 14.08 20.30
C TRP A 444 7.85 13.40 18.95
N PHE A 445 7.32 14.06 17.93
CA PHE A 445 7.33 13.63 16.53
C PHE A 445 8.38 14.40 15.74
N GLY A 446 9.24 13.70 15.01
CA GLY A 446 10.36 14.25 14.24
C GLY A 446 9.99 14.78 12.85
N GLY A 447 8.69 14.85 12.50
CA GLY A 447 8.28 15.36 11.19
C GLY A 447 8.42 14.36 10.04
N THR A 448 8.10 14.83 8.83
CA THR A 448 8.20 14.10 7.56
C THR A 448 8.66 15.01 6.41
N ASP A 449 9.45 16.03 6.71
CA ASP A 449 9.99 16.94 5.71
C ASP A 449 11.16 16.29 4.96
N ASP A 450 11.22 16.46 3.63
CA ASP A 450 12.35 16.03 2.80
C ASP A 450 13.61 16.89 3.06
N ALA A 451 14.79 16.30 3.00
CA ALA A 451 16.09 16.96 3.15
C ALA A 451 16.19 17.84 4.42
N ALA A 452 15.72 17.31 5.55
CA ALA A 452 15.67 18.01 6.82
C ALA A 452 16.56 17.35 7.89
N GLU A 453 16.95 18.14 8.88
CA GLU A 453 17.52 17.64 10.13
C GLU A 453 16.70 18.21 11.28
N HIS A 454 16.12 17.30 12.07
CA HIS A 454 15.32 17.63 13.25
C HIS A 454 16.01 17.12 14.50
N THR A 455 16.02 17.91 15.57
CA THR A 455 16.68 17.51 16.83
C THR A 455 15.78 17.77 18.04
N LEU A 456 15.91 16.85 19.00
CA LEU A 456 15.36 16.98 20.36
C LEU A 456 16.55 16.87 21.32
N SER A 457 16.85 17.92 22.09
CA SER A 457 18.04 18.01 22.91
C SER A 457 17.72 18.12 24.39
N LEU A 458 18.62 17.63 25.24
CA LEU A 458 18.50 17.62 26.70
C LEU A 458 19.86 17.93 27.35
N GLU A 459 19.94 18.94 28.24
CA GLU A 459 21.11 19.17 29.08
C GLU A 459 21.28 18.05 30.13
N VAL A 460 22.53 17.54 30.27
CA VAL A 460 22.86 16.50 31.24
C VAL A 460 23.28 17.15 32.55
N PRO A 461 22.53 17.00 33.65
CA PRO A 461 22.89 17.57 34.93
C PRO A 461 24.28 17.09 35.42
N ASP A 462 25.11 18.03 35.87
CA ASP A 462 26.45 17.78 36.43
C ASP A 462 27.42 17.02 35.51
N SER A 463 27.10 16.83 34.23
CA SER A 463 27.84 16.03 33.24
C SER A 463 28.35 14.69 33.75
N ALA A 464 27.56 14.06 34.63
CA ALA A 464 27.90 12.79 35.26
C ALA A 464 27.50 11.60 34.39
N ALA A 465 28.28 10.52 34.49
CA ALA A 465 27.94 9.28 33.79
C ALA A 465 26.54 8.78 34.18
N GLY A 466 25.81 8.25 33.21
CA GLY A 466 24.45 7.82 33.41
C GLY A 466 23.95 6.78 32.40
N THR A 467 22.65 6.60 32.41
CA THR A 467 21.92 5.82 31.41
C THR A 467 20.68 6.61 31.01
N VAL A 468 20.48 6.78 29.74
CA VAL A 468 19.22 7.32 29.20
C VAL A 468 18.35 6.16 28.71
N GLU A 469 17.12 6.13 29.18
CA GLU A 469 16.05 5.21 28.74
C GLU A 469 14.98 6.04 28.03
N PHE A 470 14.44 5.53 26.94
CA PHE A 470 13.35 6.18 26.20
C PHE A 470 12.53 5.14 25.42
N ASP A 471 11.34 5.50 25.04
CA ASP A 471 10.54 4.74 24.08
C ASP A 471 10.72 5.39 22.69
N ALA A 472 11.00 4.57 21.68
CA ALA A 472 11.18 5.02 20.30
C ALA A 472 10.23 4.27 19.38
N PHE A 473 9.55 5.01 18.53
CA PHE A 473 8.88 4.49 17.34
C PHE A 473 9.65 5.04 16.13
N ALA A 474 10.06 4.18 15.23
CA ALA A 474 10.72 4.56 13.99
C ALA A 474 10.15 3.73 12.86
N ASP A 475 9.58 4.39 11.86
CA ASP A 475 9.17 3.82 10.59
C ASP A 475 9.72 4.73 9.50
N ILE A 476 10.97 4.49 9.12
CA ILE A 476 11.80 5.31 8.26
C ILE A 476 12.50 4.45 7.24
N GLU A 477 12.78 4.99 6.07
CA GLU A 477 13.52 4.29 5.03
C GLU A 477 15.03 4.17 5.34
N ALA A 478 15.72 3.32 4.56
CA ALA A 478 17.12 2.97 4.83
C ALA A 478 18.12 4.12 4.64
N THR A 479 17.76 5.22 3.95
CA THR A 479 18.63 6.39 3.76
C THR A 479 18.34 7.51 4.75
N ASP A 480 17.25 7.42 5.49
CA ASP A 480 16.92 8.27 6.63
C ASP A 480 17.59 7.77 7.90
N VAL A 481 18.02 8.66 8.78
CA VAL A 481 18.81 8.29 9.96
C VAL A 481 18.18 8.85 11.23
N PHE A 482 17.79 7.96 12.14
CA PHE A 482 17.52 8.30 13.54
C PHE A 482 18.76 8.00 14.37
N ALA A 483 19.29 8.99 15.11
CA ALA A 483 20.52 8.87 15.89
C ALA A 483 20.33 9.35 17.32
N VAL A 484 21.07 8.73 18.25
CA VAL A 484 21.25 9.22 19.63
C VAL A 484 22.69 9.65 19.81
N GLU A 485 22.90 10.87 20.25
CA GLU A 485 24.22 11.48 20.30
C GLU A 485 24.47 12.21 21.63
N GLY A 486 25.72 12.28 22.03
CA GLY A 486 26.20 13.04 23.18
C GLY A 486 27.27 14.04 22.82
N SER A 487 27.23 15.22 23.44
CA SER A 487 28.27 16.26 23.35
C SER A 487 28.91 16.48 24.71
N ALA A 488 30.20 16.86 24.69
CA ALA A 488 30.99 17.25 25.88
C ALA A 488 31.52 18.70 25.77
N ASP A 489 31.01 19.48 24.83
CA ASP A 489 31.48 20.84 24.53
C ASP A 489 30.33 21.83 24.22
N GLY A 490 29.17 21.58 24.81
CA GLY A 490 28.00 22.43 24.68
C GLY A 490 27.33 22.32 23.31
N GLY A 491 27.34 21.16 22.69
CA GLY A 491 26.68 20.90 21.39
C GLY A 491 27.51 21.33 20.17
N ARG A 492 28.82 21.62 20.31
CA ARG A 492 29.67 21.98 19.17
C ARG A 492 30.14 20.76 18.39
N THR A 493 30.43 19.66 19.10
CA THR A 493 30.78 18.37 18.49
C THR A 493 29.93 17.26 19.11
N TRP A 494 29.63 16.25 18.30
CA TRP A 494 28.71 15.16 18.65
C TRP A 494 29.37 13.81 18.45
N SER A 495 29.04 12.87 19.31
CA SER A 495 29.45 11.47 19.21
C SER A 495 28.23 10.58 19.32
N LEU A 496 28.11 9.60 18.41
CA LEU A 496 27.07 8.59 18.47
C LEU A 496 27.13 7.82 19.80
N LEU A 497 25.98 7.58 20.39
CA LEU A 497 25.83 6.74 21.59
C LEU A 497 25.15 5.43 21.19
N PRO A 498 25.88 4.32 21.18
CA PRO A 498 25.28 3.01 20.97
C PRO A 498 24.12 2.77 21.94
N PHE A 499 23.00 2.27 21.43
CA PHE A 499 21.84 1.97 22.25
C PHE A 499 21.21 0.62 21.89
N THR A 500 20.47 0.06 22.82
CA THR A 500 19.78 -1.21 22.64
C THR A 500 18.28 -0.95 22.62
N VAL A 501 17.60 -1.37 21.54
CA VAL A 501 16.14 -1.34 21.41
C VAL A 501 15.60 -2.72 21.74
N ARG A 502 14.61 -2.79 22.62
CA ARG A 502 13.87 -4.01 22.96
C ARG A 502 12.42 -3.88 22.49
N ARG A 503 11.97 -4.87 21.72
CA ARG A 503 10.64 -4.90 21.12
C ARG A 503 10.18 -6.35 21.00
N ASP A 504 8.97 -6.69 21.46
CA ASP A 504 8.30 -7.99 21.26
C ASP A 504 9.20 -9.21 21.56
N GLY A 505 10.01 -9.10 22.62
CA GLY A 505 10.93 -10.15 23.03
C GLY A 505 12.24 -10.20 22.25
N THR A 506 12.43 -9.35 21.25
CA THR A 506 13.69 -9.17 20.53
C THR A 506 14.53 -8.04 21.11
N SER A 507 15.82 -8.02 20.82
CA SER A 507 16.75 -6.99 21.27
C SER A 507 17.77 -6.71 20.17
N ILE A 508 17.83 -5.45 19.73
CA ILE A 508 18.77 -4.98 18.71
C ILE A 508 19.71 -3.97 19.37
N THR A 509 21.01 -4.19 19.25
CA THR A 509 22.01 -3.22 19.67
C THR A 509 22.53 -2.49 18.45
N THR A 510 22.48 -1.17 18.49
CA THR A 510 22.87 -0.26 17.41
C THR A 510 24.25 0.32 17.69
N ASP A 511 24.84 0.94 16.67
CA ASP A 511 26.06 1.75 16.78
C ASP A 511 25.80 3.21 17.21
N GLY A 512 24.55 3.56 17.49
CA GLY A 512 24.07 4.90 17.79
C GLY A 512 23.12 5.44 16.73
N THR A 513 22.95 4.70 15.62
CA THR A 513 21.95 4.96 14.59
C THR A 513 20.90 3.85 14.54
N TYR A 514 19.71 4.16 14.11
CA TYR A 514 18.61 3.21 14.02
C TYR A 514 17.76 3.54 12.81
N GLU A 515 17.52 2.54 11.98
CA GLU A 515 16.57 2.54 10.88
C GLU A 515 15.61 1.37 11.08
N ASN A 516 14.35 1.54 10.75
CA ASN A 516 13.35 0.50 10.86
C ASN A 516 12.15 0.86 10.01
N GLN A 517 11.84 0.06 9.01
CA GLN A 517 10.75 0.29 8.10
C GLN A 517 9.64 -0.74 8.28
N GLY A 518 8.40 -0.27 8.43
CA GLY A 518 7.18 -1.08 8.34
C GLY A 518 6.87 -1.95 9.54
N GLU A 519 7.65 -1.95 10.62
CA GLU A 519 7.35 -2.73 11.84
C GLU A 519 6.27 -2.09 12.73
N ARG A 520 6.09 -0.77 12.65
CA ARG A 520 4.99 0.00 13.23
C ARG A 520 4.69 -0.27 14.71
N THR A 521 5.70 -0.57 15.50
CA THR A 521 5.56 -0.80 16.94
C THR A 521 6.62 -0.03 17.72
N TRP A 522 6.27 0.38 18.93
CA TRP A 522 7.20 1.03 19.84
C TRP A 522 8.26 0.07 20.37
N GLY A 523 9.50 0.55 20.52
CA GLY A 523 10.59 -0.14 21.17
C GLY A 523 11.08 0.60 22.41
N ARG A 524 11.43 -0.13 23.48
CA ARG A 524 12.13 0.45 24.63
C ARG A 524 13.60 0.51 24.37
N ALA A 525 14.16 1.70 24.37
CA ALA A 525 15.59 1.98 24.09
C ALA A 525 16.36 2.35 25.37
N GLU A 526 17.64 1.99 25.39
CA GLU A 526 18.58 2.30 26.47
C GLU A 526 19.97 2.56 25.92
N ALA A 527 20.57 3.70 26.30
CA ALA A 527 21.94 4.07 25.96
C ALA A 527 22.75 4.44 27.20
N ALA A 528 24.04 4.07 27.21
CA ALA A 528 24.98 4.54 28.23
C ALA A 528 25.40 5.99 27.91
N VAL A 529 25.37 6.86 28.92
CA VAL A 529 25.82 8.26 28.83
C VAL A 529 27.19 8.37 29.49
N PRO A 530 28.28 8.64 28.73
CA PRO A 530 29.62 8.79 29.29
C PRO A 530 29.74 9.98 30.26
N ALA A 531 30.66 9.90 31.23
CA ALA A 531 31.01 11.04 32.06
C ALA A 531 31.62 12.16 31.18
N GLY A 532 31.25 13.40 31.46
CA GLY A 532 31.67 14.56 30.68
C GLY A 532 30.67 14.93 29.57
N THR A 533 29.65 14.11 29.31
CA THR A 533 28.56 14.48 28.40
C THR A 533 27.76 15.60 29.06
N ASP A 534 27.62 16.74 28.40
CA ASP A 534 26.87 17.92 28.86
C ASP A 534 25.55 18.10 28.13
N VAL A 535 25.41 17.58 26.92
CA VAL A 535 24.15 17.58 26.13
C VAL A 535 23.93 16.22 25.48
N LEU A 536 22.70 15.75 25.53
CA LEU A 536 22.20 14.62 24.74
C LEU A 536 21.30 15.16 23.63
N ARG A 537 21.27 14.49 22.46
CA ARG A 537 20.24 14.74 21.47
C ARG A 537 19.76 13.46 20.78
N TRP A 538 18.51 13.49 20.38
CA TRP A 538 17.93 12.62 19.37
C TRP A 538 17.87 13.41 18.08
N ARG A 539 18.47 12.87 17.02
CA ARG A 539 18.51 13.52 15.72
C ARG A 539 17.82 12.64 14.69
N TYR A 540 16.93 13.24 13.90
CA TYR A 540 16.32 12.63 12.75
C TYR A 540 16.72 13.42 11.50
N THR A 541 17.37 12.74 10.55
CA THR A 541 17.83 13.34 9.29
C THR A 541 17.21 12.59 8.15
N THR A 542 16.57 13.32 7.23
CA THR A 542 15.91 12.79 6.04
C THR A 542 16.68 13.15 4.79
N ASP A 543 16.63 12.29 3.77
CA ASP A 543 17.12 12.64 2.44
C ASP A 543 16.05 13.44 1.63
N ALA A 544 16.23 13.60 0.31
CA ALA A 544 15.36 14.41 -0.54
C ALA A 544 14.24 13.61 -1.20
N ASN A 545 13.99 12.37 -0.80
CA ASN A 545 13.14 11.45 -1.54
C ASN A 545 11.87 11.04 -0.80
N THR A 546 11.89 9.87 -0.19
CA THR A 546 10.72 9.23 0.40
C THR A 546 10.90 9.12 1.90
N GLN A 547 9.83 9.29 2.66
CA GLN A 547 9.85 8.98 4.09
C GLN A 547 8.81 7.90 4.40
N GLY A 548 9.03 7.18 5.50
CA GLY A 548 8.02 6.36 6.14
C GLY A 548 7.01 7.19 6.94
N ARG A 549 6.53 6.66 8.04
CA ARG A 549 5.64 7.38 8.99
C ARG A 549 6.43 8.39 9.85
N GLY A 550 7.75 8.24 9.93
CA GLY A 550 8.65 9.09 10.71
C GLY A 550 9.05 8.53 12.06
N VAL A 551 9.65 9.38 12.89
CA VAL A 551 10.22 9.03 14.20
C VAL A 551 9.42 9.68 15.32
N TYR A 552 9.19 8.90 16.40
CA TYR A 552 8.65 9.39 17.65
C TYR A 552 9.56 9.01 18.82
N VAL A 553 9.71 9.93 19.77
CA VAL A 553 10.45 9.72 21.04
C VAL A 553 9.51 10.03 22.20
N ASP A 554 9.52 9.14 23.22
CA ASP A 554 8.64 9.29 24.38
C ASP A 554 9.28 8.71 25.65
N GLY A 555 8.74 9.05 26.81
CA GLY A 555 9.07 8.46 28.10
C GLY A 555 10.54 8.54 28.47
N VAL A 556 11.23 9.63 28.10
CA VAL A 556 12.68 9.80 28.31
C VAL A 556 13.00 9.92 29.80
N ARG A 557 13.96 9.10 30.27
CA ARG A 557 14.47 9.12 31.64
C ARG A 557 15.98 9.05 31.66
N LEU A 558 16.62 10.07 32.22
CA LEU A 558 18.06 10.05 32.50
C LEU A 558 18.29 9.60 33.94
N ARG A 559 19.08 8.54 34.13
CA ARG A 559 19.50 8.00 35.41
C ARG A 559 20.99 8.25 35.63
N GLN A 560 21.33 8.70 36.83
CA GLN A 560 22.72 8.74 37.33
C GLN A 560 22.79 7.84 38.58
N GLY A 561 23.40 6.67 38.43
CA GLY A 561 23.34 5.61 39.42
C GLY A 561 21.91 5.12 39.62
N ARG A 562 21.40 5.23 40.87
CA ARG A 562 20.03 4.83 41.22
C ARG A 562 18.98 5.96 41.11
N LYS A 563 19.43 7.18 40.86
CA LYS A 563 18.56 8.37 40.87
C LYS A 563 18.12 8.69 39.42
N VAL A 564 16.83 8.91 39.21
CA VAL A 564 16.30 9.54 38.02
C VAL A 564 16.52 11.05 38.18
N VAL A 565 17.33 11.66 37.29
CA VAL A 565 17.69 13.07 37.36
C VAL A 565 16.85 13.91 36.36
N VAL A 566 16.41 13.30 35.26
CA VAL A 566 15.44 13.88 34.32
C VAL A 566 14.35 12.85 34.04
N ASN A 567 13.11 13.30 33.91
CA ASN A 567 11.97 12.52 33.49
C ASN A 567 11.07 13.41 32.62
N SER A 568 10.89 13.06 31.35
CA SER A 568 10.13 13.84 30.37
C SER A 568 8.71 14.13 30.83
N GLU A 569 8.04 13.14 31.46
CA GLU A 569 6.66 13.30 31.92
C GLU A 569 6.50 14.34 33.06
N ALA A 570 7.56 14.60 33.80
CA ALA A 570 7.56 15.56 34.89
C ALA A 570 8.15 16.92 34.50
N SER A 571 8.97 16.95 33.46
CA SER A 571 9.74 18.14 33.05
C SER A 571 9.94 18.17 31.54
N PRO A 572 8.87 18.21 30.72
CA PRO A 572 9.00 18.29 29.25
C PRO A 572 9.75 19.55 28.82
N GLN A 573 9.61 20.65 29.57
CA GLN A 573 10.30 21.92 29.33
C GLN A 573 11.84 21.87 29.47
N ALA A 574 12.42 20.76 29.92
CA ALA A 574 13.86 20.55 29.95
C ALA A 574 14.45 20.19 28.56
N PHE A 575 13.57 19.88 27.62
CA PHE A 575 13.96 19.52 26.27
C PHE A 575 13.90 20.75 25.34
N VAL A 576 14.84 20.80 24.39
CA VAL A 576 14.88 21.82 23.35
C VAL A 576 14.53 21.15 22.02
N GLU A 577 13.48 21.63 21.39
CA GLU A 577 12.91 21.12 20.15
C GLU A 577 13.39 21.97 18.97
N GLU A 578 14.04 21.36 17.99
CA GLU A 578 14.35 21.98 16.70
C GLU A 578 13.83 21.04 15.60
N GLY A 579 12.61 21.32 15.11
CA GLY A 579 11.89 20.48 14.15
C GLY A 579 11.09 19.33 14.75
N PHE A 580 11.46 18.79 15.92
CA PHE A 580 10.53 17.94 16.69
C PHE A 580 9.37 18.77 17.25
N ILE A 581 8.20 18.17 17.29
CA ILE A 581 6.98 18.78 17.87
C ILE A 581 6.32 17.82 18.87
N GLU A 582 5.76 18.35 19.96
CA GLU A 582 4.90 17.56 20.83
C GLU A 582 3.57 17.26 20.13
N THR A 583 3.15 15.99 20.17
CA THR A 583 1.88 15.52 19.60
C THR A 583 1.22 14.49 20.50
N ASP A 584 -0.11 14.44 20.47
CA ASP A 584 -0.92 13.42 21.15
C ASP A 584 -1.29 12.26 20.20
N ARG A 585 -0.74 12.28 18.97
CA ARG A 585 -1.03 11.30 17.90
C ARG A 585 0.13 11.16 16.89
#